data_2b344c34e17c6ea9a57e9a0b7e29740f
#
_entry.id   2b344c34e17c6ea9a57e9a0b7e29740f
#
_cell.length_a   1.000
_cell.length_b   1.000
_cell.length_c   1.000
_cell.angle_alpha   90.00
_cell.angle_beta   90.00
_cell.angle_gamma   90.00
#
_symmetry.space_group_name_H-M   'P 1'
#
loop_
_entity.id
_entity.type
_entity.pdbx_description
1 polymer ?
#
loop_
_entity_poly.entity_id
_entity_poly.type
_entity_poly.pdbx_seq_one_letter_code
_entity_poly.pdbx_strand_id
1 'polypeptide(L)'
;MVKKGFLTGLLLFGIFFGAGNLIFPPALGVASGQEFWSAILGFCLSGVGLAIVTLLLGTVTNGGYKTEMSQKFSPWFSLTFLVLLYLTIGPLFAIPRTATVSFEVGLSPIVGYNPIALLIFSACFFAAAYLLAIRPNGILDSVGKILTPAFALLILLLVVVGAFVYGQHESAKTSAEYAGKAFGTGVLAGYNTLDALASVAFCLVATDTLKKFGFQSKKEYLSTIWVVGIVTSLAFSILYIGLGFLGNKFPVPAEVLTDPNINKGAYVLSQASYQLFGSFGRFFLSVMVTLTCFTTTVGLIVSVSEFFDQNFRFGSYKFFASLFTLVGFLIANLGLNAVITFSIPVLTLLY
;
A
#
# COMPACT_ATOMS: atom_id res chain seq x y z
N MET A 1 -1.85 -22.52 -18.16
CA MET A 1 -1.16 -22.25 -16.88
C MET A 1 -0.57 -20.84 -16.85
N VAL A 2 0.44 -20.52 -17.67
CA VAL A 2 1.14 -19.22 -17.65
C VAL A 2 0.18 -18.02 -17.77
N LYS A 3 -0.76 -18.03 -18.74
CA LYS A 3 -1.74 -16.96 -18.91
C LYS A 3 -2.63 -16.73 -17.70
N LYS A 4 -3.11 -17.82 -17.06
CA LYS A 4 -3.91 -17.74 -15.82
C LYS A 4 -3.08 -17.14 -14.68
N GLY A 5 -1.85 -17.63 -14.48
CA GLY A 5 -0.93 -17.12 -13.46
C GLY A 5 -0.55 -15.65 -13.69
N PHE A 6 -0.29 -15.26 -14.92
CA PHE A 6 0.00 -13.86 -15.29
C PHE A 6 -1.15 -12.92 -14.97
N LEU A 7 -2.38 -13.27 -15.39
CA LEU A 7 -3.56 -12.45 -15.09
C LEU A 7 -3.86 -12.36 -13.59
N THR A 8 -3.71 -13.47 -12.86
CA THR A 8 -3.88 -13.47 -11.40
C THR A 8 -2.80 -12.65 -10.71
N GLY A 9 -1.54 -12.72 -11.18
CA GLY A 9 -0.45 -11.92 -10.65
C GLY A 9 -0.68 -10.42 -10.81
N LEU A 10 -1.18 -9.98 -11.97
CA LEU A 10 -1.57 -8.59 -12.19
C LEU A 10 -2.77 -8.16 -11.34
N LEU A 11 -3.75 -9.06 -11.16
CA LEU A 11 -4.89 -8.79 -10.30
C LEU A 11 -4.45 -8.59 -8.84
N LEU A 12 -3.60 -9.49 -8.34
CA LEU A 12 -3.07 -9.37 -6.98
C LEU A 12 -2.19 -8.14 -6.80
N PHE A 13 -1.31 -7.84 -7.77
CA PHE A 13 -0.60 -6.58 -7.78
C PHE A 13 -1.55 -5.39 -7.56
N GLY A 14 -2.68 -5.37 -8.26
CA GLY A 14 -3.65 -4.30 -8.13
C GLY A 14 -4.38 -4.23 -6.79
N ILE A 15 -4.64 -5.38 -6.17
CA ILE A 15 -5.27 -5.44 -4.83
C ILE A 15 -4.32 -4.92 -3.76
N PHE A 16 -3.03 -5.24 -3.89
CA PHE A 16 -1.99 -4.83 -2.94
C PHE A 16 -1.52 -3.39 -3.15
N PHE A 17 -1.62 -2.87 -4.37
CA PHE A 17 -1.07 -1.56 -4.70
C PHE A 17 -1.90 -0.44 -4.06
N GLY A 18 -1.43 0.08 -2.95
CA GLY A 18 -2.12 1.07 -2.14
C GLY A 18 -1.30 2.34 -1.89
N ALA A 19 -1.78 3.16 -0.96
CA ALA A 19 -1.21 4.46 -0.63
C ALA A 19 0.29 4.40 -0.23
N GLY A 20 0.68 3.39 0.57
CA GLY A 20 2.05 3.22 1.02
C GLY A 20 3.02 2.97 -0.12
N ASN A 21 2.62 2.14 -1.07
CA ASN A 21 3.41 1.75 -2.24
C ASN A 21 3.75 2.92 -3.16
N LEU A 22 2.98 4.00 -3.05
CA LEU A 22 3.20 5.24 -3.80
C LEU A 22 4.21 6.16 -3.15
N ILE A 23 4.10 6.37 -1.84
CA ILE A 23 4.83 7.44 -1.15
C ILE A 23 6.17 6.98 -0.55
N PHE A 24 6.29 5.73 -0.13
CA PHE A 24 7.53 5.28 0.52
C PHE A 24 8.72 5.11 -0.42
N PRO A 25 8.59 4.54 -1.64
CA PRO A 25 9.72 4.45 -2.54
C PRO A 25 10.32 5.81 -2.92
N PRO A 26 9.55 6.84 -3.35
CA PRO A 26 10.14 8.14 -3.64
C PRO A 26 10.67 8.85 -2.39
N ALA A 27 10.04 8.69 -1.21
CA ALA A 27 10.59 9.22 0.04
C ALA A 27 11.94 8.61 0.39
N LEU A 28 12.08 7.29 0.24
CA LEU A 28 13.36 6.57 0.39
C LEU A 28 14.39 7.10 -0.62
N GLY A 29 13.99 7.29 -1.89
CA GLY A 29 14.86 7.83 -2.93
C GLY A 29 15.45 9.18 -2.56
N VAL A 30 14.64 10.10 -2.03
CA VAL A 30 15.09 11.40 -1.53
C VAL A 30 16.04 11.25 -0.34
N ALA A 31 15.72 10.40 0.63
CA ALA A 31 16.46 10.29 1.88
C ALA A 31 17.79 9.51 1.73
N SER A 32 17.84 8.51 0.86
CA SER A 32 18.99 7.64 0.66
C SER A 32 20.12 8.30 -0.15
N GLY A 33 19.82 9.33 -0.93
CA GLY A 33 20.83 10.08 -1.67
C GLY A 33 21.77 9.18 -2.50
N GLN A 34 23.05 9.26 -2.24
CA GLN A 34 24.07 8.47 -2.96
C GLN A 34 24.02 6.96 -2.65
N GLU A 35 23.42 6.56 -1.53
CA GLU A 35 23.28 5.16 -1.13
C GLU A 35 21.96 4.52 -1.63
N PHE A 36 21.32 5.11 -2.63
CA PHE A 36 20.01 4.70 -3.16
C PHE A 36 19.93 3.21 -3.49
N TRP A 37 20.90 2.66 -4.21
CA TRP A 37 20.84 1.26 -4.65
C TRP A 37 20.85 0.28 -3.48
N SER A 38 21.63 0.55 -2.46
CA SER A 38 21.66 -0.26 -1.24
C SER A 38 20.30 -0.17 -0.49
N ALA A 39 19.76 1.04 -0.35
CA ALA A 39 18.49 1.27 0.32
C ALA A 39 17.31 0.61 -0.41
N ILE A 40 17.21 0.79 -1.74
CA ILE A 40 16.08 0.25 -2.51
C ILE A 40 16.10 -1.27 -2.61
N LEU A 41 17.28 -1.91 -2.61
CA LEU A 41 17.39 -3.37 -2.52
C LEU A 41 16.86 -3.89 -1.18
N GLY A 42 17.20 -3.24 -0.07
CA GLY A 42 16.64 -3.57 1.24
C GLY A 42 15.13 -3.39 1.28
N PHE A 43 14.63 -2.29 0.71
CA PHE A 43 13.21 -2.01 0.61
C PHE A 43 12.44 -3.06 -0.21
N CYS A 44 12.97 -3.45 -1.37
CA CYS A 44 12.37 -4.49 -2.20
C CYS A 44 12.39 -5.87 -1.51
N LEU A 45 13.44 -6.17 -0.74
CA LEU A 45 13.51 -7.43 -0.01
C LEU A 45 12.35 -7.57 1.00
N SER A 46 12.06 -6.54 1.77
CA SER A 46 10.99 -6.57 2.78
C SER A 46 9.62 -6.23 2.19
N GLY A 47 9.49 -5.19 1.41
CA GLY A 47 8.23 -4.75 0.84
C GLY A 47 7.68 -5.67 -0.26
N VAL A 48 8.56 -6.28 -1.06
CA VAL A 48 8.13 -7.22 -2.11
C VAL A 48 8.42 -8.66 -1.73
N GLY A 49 9.66 -8.98 -1.39
CA GLY A 49 10.10 -10.36 -1.14
C GLY A 49 9.31 -11.02 -0.03
N LEU A 50 9.28 -10.40 1.15
CA LEU A 50 8.55 -10.92 2.30
C LEU A 50 7.03 -11.00 2.04
N ALA A 51 6.46 -9.97 1.41
CA ALA A 51 5.04 -9.94 1.08
C ALA A 51 4.63 -11.10 0.16
N ILE A 52 5.41 -11.37 -0.88
CA ILE A 52 5.13 -12.46 -1.82
C ILE A 52 5.35 -13.82 -1.19
N VAL A 53 6.41 -14.01 -0.41
CA VAL A 53 6.62 -15.27 0.32
C VAL A 53 5.45 -15.54 1.26
N THR A 54 5.01 -14.55 2.03
CA THR A 54 3.84 -14.64 2.91
C THR A 54 2.58 -14.99 2.12
N LEU A 55 2.32 -14.31 1.01
CA LEU A 55 1.17 -14.61 0.16
C LEU A 55 1.19 -16.06 -0.35
N LEU A 56 2.32 -16.51 -0.90
CA LEU A 56 2.47 -17.85 -1.45
C LEU A 56 2.26 -18.93 -0.38
N LEU A 57 2.87 -18.75 0.79
CA LEU A 57 2.69 -19.65 1.93
C LEU A 57 1.21 -19.75 2.33
N GLY A 58 0.52 -18.61 2.43
CA GLY A 58 -0.90 -18.58 2.77
C GLY A 58 -1.80 -19.27 1.74
N THR A 59 -1.45 -19.22 0.44
CA THR A 59 -2.22 -19.88 -0.62
C THR A 59 -2.00 -21.39 -0.69
N VAL A 60 -0.88 -21.90 -0.18
CA VAL A 60 -0.57 -23.34 -0.14
C VAL A 60 -1.18 -24.01 1.09
N THR A 61 -1.45 -23.27 2.15
CA THR A 61 -2.01 -23.80 3.40
C THR A 61 -3.51 -24.07 3.29
N ASN A 62 -3.95 -25.18 3.88
CA ASN A 62 -5.38 -25.54 3.93
C ASN A 62 -6.07 -24.71 5.03
N GLY A 63 -6.88 -23.72 4.63
CA GLY A 63 -7.62 -22.87 5.57
C GLY A 63 -6.90 -21.60 6.00
N GLY A 64 -5.78 -21.25 5.32
CA GLY A 64 -5.04 -20.01 5.54
C GLY A 64 -4.30 -19.97 6.88
N TYR A 65 -3.74 -18.79 7.18
CA TYR A 65 -2.89 -18.58 8.36
C TYR A 65 -3.60 -18.86 9.70
N LYS A 66 -4.89 -18.55 9.82
CA LYS A 66 -5.64 -18.79 11.07
C LYS A 66 -5.60 -20.25 11.48
N THR A 67 -5.88 -21.15 10.53
CA THR A 67 -5.91 -22.59 10.80
C THR A 67 -4.53 -23.15 11.12
N GLU A 68 -3.53 -22.80 10.32
CA GLU A 68 -2.14 -23.25 10.52
C GLU A 68 -1.56 -22.78 11.86
N MET A 69 -1.73 -21.53 12.20
CA MET A 69 -1.23 -20.97 13.46
C MET A 69 -1.96 -21.56 14.67
N SER A 70 -3.28 -21.81 14.56
CA SER A 70 -4.06 -22.46 15.62
C SER A 70 -3.62 -23.89 15.87
N GLN A 71 -3.26 -24.62 14.82
CA GLN A 71 -2.80 -26.02 14.94
C GLN A 71 -1.35 -26.13 15.43
N LYS A 72 -0.46 -25.22 14.99
CA LYS A 72 0.99 -25.31 15.31
C LYS A 72 1.37 -24.65 16.62
N PHE A 73 0.66 -23.61 17.03
CA PHE A 73 0.94 -22.85 18.27
C PHE A 73 -0.22 -22.99 19.26
N SER A 74 -1.22 -22.11 19.13
CA SER A 74 -2.47 -22.22 19.91
C SER A 74 -3.57 -21.36 19.26
N PRO A 75 -4.86 -21.68 19.52
CA PRO A 75 -5.97 -20.84 19.05
C PRO A 75 -5.91 -19.40 19.57
N TRP A 76 -5.47 -19.21 20.81
CA TRP A 76 -5.29 -17.89 21.42
C TRP A 76 -4.20 -17.07 20.76
N PHE A 77 -3.04 -17.65 20.51
CA PHE A 77 -1.95 -17.00 19.80
C PHE A 77 -2.39 -16.56 18.40
N SER A 78 -3.02 -17.48 17.66
CA SER A 78 -3.54 -17.21 16.32
C SER A 78 -4.54 -16.05 16.32
N LEU A 79 -5.50 -16.05 17.24
CA LEU A 79 -6.50 -15.00 17.32
C LEU A 79 -5.87 -13.65 17.69
N THR A 80 -5.00 -13.62 18.71
CA THR A 80 -4.35 -12.38 19.17
C THR A 80 -3.48 -11.77 18.07
N PHE A 81 -2.67 -12.59 17.39
CA PHE A 81 -1.82 -12.13 16.29
C PHE A 81 -2.67 -11.56 15.14
N LEU A 82 -3.72 -12.28 14.74
CA LEU A 82 -4.58 -11.81 13.65
C LEU A 82 -5.38 -10.56 14.03
N VAL A 83 -5.82 -10.43 15.29
CA VAL A 83 -6.47 -9.19 15.77
C VAL A 83 -5.52 -8.00 15.65
N LEU A 84 -4.29 -8.13 16.14
CA LEU A 84 -3.28 -7.07 16.02
C LEU A 84 -2.98 -6.74 14.56
N LEU A 85 -2.83 -7.76 13.72
CA LEU A 85 -2.60 -7.60 12.29
C LEU A 85 -3.77 -6.86 11.61
N TYR A 86 -5.01 -7.30 11.81
CA TYR A 86 -6.18 -6.68 11.19
C TYR A 86 -6.45 -5.26 11.70
N LEU A 87 -6.16 -4.97 12.97
CA LEU A 87 -6.22 -3.60 13.49
C LEU A 87 -5.14 -2.73 12.84
N THR A 88 -3.95 -3.26 12.61
CA THR A 88 -2.82 -2.55 11.99
C THR A 88 -3.08 -2.21 10.53
N ILE A 89 -3.50 -3.19 9.71
CA ILE A 89 -3.85 -2.95 8.30
C ILE A 89 -5.24 -2.28 8.15
N GLY A 90 -6.00 -2.23 9.20
CA GLY A 90 -7.33 -1.62 9.28
C GLY A 90 -7.29 -0.21 9.85
N PRO A 91 -8.06 0.00 10.93
CA PRO A 91 -8.38 1.34 11.44
C PRO A 91 -7.19 2.11 11.99
N LEU A 92 -6.10 1.43 12.42
CA LEU A 92 -5.00 2.13 13.07
C LEU A 92 -4.03 2.81 12.09
N PHE A 93 -3.69 2.16 10.96
CA PHE A 93 -2.65 2.71 10.08
C PHE A 93 -3.02 2.71 8.60
N ALA A 94 -3.41 1.59 7.96
CA ALA A 94 -3.60 1.58 6.52
C ALA A 94 -4.83 2.38 6.09
N ILE A 95 -5.97 2.22 6.74
CA ILE A 95 -7.20 2.98 6.44
C ILE A 95 -6.99 4.49 6.58
N PRO A 96 -6.48 5.05 7.71
CA PRO A 96 -6.25 6.48 7.81
C PRO A 96 -5.19 6.99 6.81
N ARG A 97 -4.16 6.18 6.51
CA ARG A 97 -3.13 6.52 5.54
C ARG A 97 -3.69 6.72 4.14
N THR A 98 -4.65 5.90 3.70
CA THR A 98 -5.26 6.08 2.37
C THR A 98 -5.92 7.43 2.20
N ALA A 99 -6.65 7.91 3.19
CA ALA A 99 -7.29 9.22 3.16
C ALA A 99 -6.25 10.35 3.19
N THR A 100 -5.24 10.27 4.06
CA THR A 100 -4.21 11.31 4.17
C THR A 100 -3.31 11.38 2.92
N VAL A 101 -2.94 10.25 2.32
CA VAL A 101 -2.20 10.24 1.04
C VAL A 101 -3.04 10.81 -0.09
N SER A 102 -4.33 10.46 -0.16
CA SER A 102 -5.25 11.05 -1.14
C SER A 102 -5.35 12.57 -0.99
N PHE A 103 -5.37 13.05 0.25
CA PHE A 103 -5.36 14.49 0.53
C PHE A 103 -4.03 15.13 0.13
N GLU A 104 -2.90 14.60 0.58
CA GLU A 104 -1.58 15.22 0.37
C GLU A 104 -1.12 15.17 -1.09
N VAL A 105 -1.35 14.08 -1.81
CA VAL A 105 -1.01 13.97 -3.24
C VAL A 105 -2.06 14.63 -4.12
N GLY A 106 -3.33 14.52 -3.73
CA GLY A 106 -4.46 14.93 -4.54
C GLY A 106 -4.88 16.38 -4.33
N LEU A 107 -5.33 16.73 -3.15
CA LEU A 107 -6.01 18.01 -2.90
C LEU A 107 -5.07 19.10 -2.38
N SER A 108 -4.17 18.76 -1.45
CA SER A 108 -3.26 19.71 -0.80
C SER A 108 -2.41 20.55 -1.78
N PRO A 109 -1.91 20.01 -2.91
CA PRO A 109 -1.17 20.79 -3.89
C PRO A 109 -1.98 21.88 -4.58
N ILE A 110 -3.31 21.82 -4.49
CA ILE A 110 -4.24 22.77 -5.12
C ILE A 110 -4.71 23.82 -4.12
N VAL A 111 -5.10 23.36 -2.91
CA VAL A 111 -5.71 24.24 -1.89
C VAL A 111 -4.74 24.68 -0.78
N GLY A 112 -3.51 24.16 -0.79
CA GLY A 112 -2.57 24.26 0.32
C GLY A 112 -2.88 23.28 1.45
N TYR A 113 -1.87 23.00 2.30
CA TYR A 113 -2.11 22.20 3.50
C TYR A 113 -2.87 23.01 4.53
N ASN A 114 -4.07 22.55 4.88
CA ASN A 114 -4.92 23.18 5.90
C ASN A 114 -5.63 22.05 6.69
N PRO A 115 -5.54 22.04 8.03
CA PRO A 115 -6.22 21.05 8.85
C PRO A 115 -7.75 21.00 8.66
N ILE A 116 -8.38 22.14 8.39
CA ILE A 116 -9.83 22.19 8.13
C ILE A 116 -10.14 21.53 6.77
N ALA A 117 -9.31 21.76 5.75
CA ALA A 117 -9.47 21.12 4.45
C ALA A 117 -9.27 19.60 4.56
N LEU A 118 -8.29 19.13 5.35
CA LEU A 118 -8.11 17.71 5.65
C LEU A 118 -9.33 17.13 6.36
N LEU A 119 -9.88 17.83 7.36
CA LEU A 119 -11.08 17.38 8.08
C LEU A 119 -12.29 17.22 7.15
N ILE A 120 -12.56 18.21 6.31
CA ILE A 120 -13.69 18.16 5.35
C ILE A 120 -13.47 17.05 4.33
N PHE A 121 -12.27 16.97 3.75
CA PHE A 121 -11.93 15.93 2.78
C PHE A 121 -12.07 14.53 3.37
N SER A 122 -11.47 14.28 4.55
CA SER A 122 -11.52 12.99 5.22
C SER A 122 -12.95 12.63 5.63
N ALA A 123 -13.76 13.58 6.09
CA ALA A 123 -15.17 13.34 6.41
C ALA A 123 -15.96 12.86 5.18
N CYS A 124 -15.82 13.55 4.04
CA CYS A 124 -16.46 13.12 2.78
C CYS A 124 -15.94 11.77 2.31
N PHE A 125 -14.61 11.57 2.35
CA PHE A 125 -13.96 10.35 1.92
C PHE A 125 -14.43 9.13 2.73
N PHE A 126 -14.42 9.23 4.07
CA PHE A 126 -14.83 8.14 4.95
C PHE A 126 -16.34 7.92 4.95
N ALA A 127 -17.16 8.97 4.82
CA ALA A 127 -18.61 8.82 4.67
C ALA A 127 -18.94 8.02 3.38
N ALA A 128 -18.33 8.38 2.25
CA ALA A 128 -18.50 7.65 1.00
C ALA A 128 -17.98 6.21 1.09
N ALA A 129 -16.80 5.99 1.70
CA ALA A 129 -16.23 4.65 1.88
C ALA A 129 -17.12 3.76 2.75
N TYR A 130 -17.65 4.29 3.84
CA TYR A 130 -18.59 3.59 4.71
C TYR A 130 -19.88 3.17 3.98
N LEU A 131 -20.48 4.10 3.23
CA LEU A 131 -21.72 3.82 2.48
C LEU A 131 -21.54 2.67 1.46
N LEU A 132 -20.36 2.57 0.83
CA LEU A 132 -20.04 1.47 -0.06
C LEU A 132 -19.70 0.18 0.69
N ALA A 133 -19.02 0.27 1.83
CA ALA A 133 -18.65 -0.90 2.62
C ALA A 133 -19.87 -1.62 3.22
N ILE A 134 -20.91 -0.89 3.63
CA ILE A 134 -22.14 -1.49 4.16
C ILE A 134 -23.08 -2.06 3.10
N ARG A 135 -22.84 -1.76 1.82
CA ARG A 135 -23.59 -2.28 0.67
C ARG A 135 -22.62 -2.80 -0.37
N PRO A 136 -21.99 -3.96 -0.14
CA PRO A 136 -21.00 -4.51 -1.07
C PRO A 136 -21.70 -4.99 -2.35
N ASN A 137 -21.99 -4.05 -3.23
CA ASN A 137 -22.39 -4.36 -4.61
C ASN A 137 -21.11 -4.46 -5.42
N GLY A 138 -20.93 -5.45 -6.28
CA GLY A 138 -19.72 -5.71 -7.06
C GLY A 138 -19.18 -4.56 -7.95
N ILE A 139 -19.62 -3.33 -7.68
CA ILE A 139 -19.13 -2.08 -8.30
C ILE A 139 -17.64 -1.89 -8.05
N LEU A 140 -17.17 -2.16 -6.82
CA LEU A 140 -15.76 -2.03 -6.44
C LEU A 140 -14.86 -2.97 -7.23
N ASP A 141 -15.29 -4.21 -7.42
CA ASP A 141 -14.56 -5.19 -8.24
C ASP A 141 -14.44 -4.75 -9.70
N SER A 142 -15.51 -4.15 -10.22
CA SER A 142 -15.55 -3.67 -11.60
C SER A 142 -14.71 -2.40 -11.79
N VAL A 143 -14.76 -1.47 -10.84
CA VAL A 143 -13.95 -0.25 -10.86
C VAL A 143 -12.48 -0.58 -10.68
N GLY A 144 -12.12 -1.46 -9.75
CA GLY A 144 -10.74 -1.88 -9.51
C GLY A 144 -10.09 -2.54 -10.74
N LYS A 145 -10.84 -3.36 -11.49
CA LYS A 145 -10.32 -4.02 -12.70
C LYS A 145 -9.88 -3.06 -13.80
N ILE A 146 -10.46 -1.89 -13.90
CA ILE A 146 -10.11 -0.86 -14.89
C ILE A 146 -9.13 0.14 -14.29
N LEU A 147 -9.39 0.58 -13.06
CA LEU A 147 -8.64 1.63 -12.39
C LEU A 147 -7.19 1.19 -12.14
N THR A 148 -6.97 -0.04 -11.68
CA THR A 148 -5.63 -0.53 -11.33
C THR A 148 -4.66 -0.55 -12.52
N PRO A 149 -4.99 -1.16 -13.68
CA PRO A 149 -4.09 -1.11 -14.83
C PRO A 149 -3.89 0.31 -15.36
N ALA A 150 -4.92 1.14 -15.39
CA ALA A 150 -4.80 2.53 -15.82
C ALA A 150 -3.86 3.32 -14.90
N PHE A 151 -3.97 3.12 -13.59
CA PHE A 151 -3.11 3.76 -12.60
C PHE A 151 -1.66 3.26 -12.68
N ALA A 152 -1.45 1.94 -12.82
CA ALA A 152 -0.12 1.38 -12.99
C ALA A 152 0.59 1.92 -14.24
N LEU A 153 -0.14 2.06 -15.35
CA LEU A 153 0.36 2.68 -16.58
C LEU A 153 0.71 4.16 -16.40
N LEU A 154 -0.12 4.93 -15.68
CA LEU A 154 0.17 6.33 -15.36
C LEU A 154 1.45 6.46 -14.55
N ILE A 155 1.60 5.66 -13.49
CA ILE A 155 2.80 5.69 -12.65
C ILE A 155 4.04 5.25 -13.45
N LEU A 156 3.91 4.21 -14.26
CA LEU A 156 4.99 3.78 -15.14
C LEU A 156 5.40 4.89 -16.12
N LEU A 157 4.44 5.57 -16.71
CA LEU A 157 4.70 6.72 -17.60
C LEU A 157 5.41 7.86 -16.85
N LEU A 158 4.94 8.20 -15.65
CA LEU A 158 5.56 9.21 -14.78
C LEU A 158 7.02 8.85 -14.46
N VAL A 159 7.28 7.59 -14.11
CA VAL A 159 8.62 7.08 -13.81
C VAL A 159 9.53 7.13 -15.04
N VAL A 160 9.05 6.64 -16.19
CA VAL A 160 9.85 6.59 -17.42
C VAL A 160 10.20 8.00 -17.88
N VAL A 161 9.20 8.89 -18.01
CA VAL A 161 9.43 10.27 -18.43
C VAL A 161 10.31 11.01 -17.40
N GLY A 162 10.04 10.80 -16.10
CA GLY A 162 10.87 11.38 -15.03
C GLY A 162 12.31 10.90 -15.05
N ALA A 163 12.55 9.61 -15.36
CA ALA A 163 13.91 9.08 -15.52
C ALA A 163 14.67 9.73 -16.68
N PHE A 164 14.01 10.02 -17.80
CA PHE A 164 14.62 10.76 -18.92
C PHE A 164 14.91 12.21 -18.58
N VAL A 165 13.99 12.89 -17.89
CA VAL A 165 14.13 14.33 -17.58
C VAL A 165 15.09 14.58 -16.41
N TYR A 166 14.94 13.81 -15.32
CA TYR A 166 15.70 14.03 -14.09
C TYR A 166 16.91 13.11 -13.92
N GLY A 167 17.08 12.09 -14.76
CA GLY A 167 18.09 11.04 -14.58
C GLY A 167 19.54 11.54 -14.50
N GLN A 168 19.84 12.69 -15.07
CA GLN A 168 21.17 13.34 -15.04
C GLN A 168 21.38 14.24 -13.81
N HIS A 169 20.34 14.50 -13.02
CA HIS A 169 20.48 15.32 -11.81
C HIS A 169 21.29 14.58 -10.74
N GLU A 170 22.07 15.31 -9.99
CA GLU A 170 22.76 14.76 -8.83
C GLU A 170 21.76 14.34 -7.76
N SER A 171 22.09 13.24 -7.07
CA SER A 171 21.29 12.81 -5.94
C SER A 171 21.51 13.77 -4.76
N ALA A 172 20.48 13.99 -3.94
CA ALA A 172 20.60 14.73 -2.70
C ALA A 172 21.66 14.09 -1.77
N LYS A 173 22.12 14.83 -0.77
CA LYS A 173 22.98 14.26 0.27
C LYS A 173 22.22 13.15 1.01
N THR A 174 22.93 12.06 1.26
CA THR A 174 22.39 10.96 2.09
C THR A 174 22.04 11.49 3.48
N SER A 175 20.83 11.24 3.94
CA SER A 175 20.38 11.63 5.27
C SER A 175 21.13 10.83 6.36
N ALA A 176 21.24 11.37 7.57
CA ALA A 176 21.91 10.71 8.69
C ALA A 176 21.29 9.33 9.03
N GLU A 177 20.01 9.15 8.71
CA GLU A 177 19.31 7.88 8.91
C GLU A 177 19.80 6.78 7.98
N TYR A 178 20.22 7.11 6.75
CA TYR A 178 20.68 6.13 5.76
C TYR A 178 22.21 5.99 5.72
N ALA A 179 22.96 6.99 6.16
CA ALA A 179 24.43 7.00 6.06
C ALA A 179 25.07 5.78 6.73
N GLY A 180 25.80 4.99 5.93
CA GLY A 180 26.52 3.78 6.36
C GLY A 180 25.65 2.58 6.75
N LYS A 181 24.31 2.67 6.66
CA LYS A 181 23.38 1.59 7.03
C LYS A 181 22.17 1.50 6.08
N ALA A 182 22.30 2.00 4.88
CA ALA A 182 21.22 2.19 3.93
C ALA A 182 20.43 0.91 3.61
N PHE A 183 21.07 -0.24 3.52
CA PHE A 183 20.38 -1.52 3.29
C PHE A 183 19.42 -1.85 4.44
N GLY A 184 19.89 -1.81 5.68
CA GLY A 184 19.07 -2.11 6.86
C GLY A 184 17.91 -1.11 7.02
N THR A 185 18.21 0.19 6.85
CA THR A 185 17.17 1.25 6.87
C THR A 185 16.16 1.04 5.75
N GLY A 186 16.60 0.62 4.56
CA GLY A 186 15.73 0.25 3.45
C GLY A 186 14.81 -0.91 3.78
N VAL A 187 15.32 -1.97 4.44
CA VAL A 187 14.48 -3.10 4.93
C VAL A 187 13.40 -2.60 5.89
N LEU A 188 13.77 -1.75 6.86
CA LEU A 188 12.79 -1.18 7.80
C LEU A 188 11.77 -0.26 7.09
N ALA A 189 12.21 0.52 6.12
CA ALA A 189 11.33 1.35 5.31
C ALA A 189 10.32 0.52 4.50
N GLY A 190 10.71 -0.66 4.01
CA GLY A 190 9.80 -1.56 3.29
C GLY A 190 8.69 -2.14 4.16
N TYR A 191 8.87 -2.29 5.46
CA TYR A 191 7.78 -2.68 6.38
C TYR A 191 6.64 -1.66 6.40
N ASN A 192 6.94 -0.39 6.15
CA ASN A 192 5.91 0.65 6.13
C ASN A 192 4.93 0.53 4.95
N THR A 193 5.21 -0.29 3.92
CA THR A 193 4.23 -0.58 2.86
C THR A 193 3.05 -1.38 3.39
N LEU A 194 3.22 -2.14 4.48
CA LEU A 194 2.24 -3.06 5.07
C LEU A 194 1.91 -4.27 4.20
N ASP A 195 2.61 -4.49 3.09
CA ASP A 195 2.27 -5.50 2.09
C ASP A 195 2.36 -6.93 2.64
N ALA A 196 3.37 -7.24 3.48
CA ALA A 196 3.49 -8.58 4.05
C ALA A 196 2.37 -8.87 5.08
N LEU A 197 1.96 -7.88 5.87
CA LEU A 197 0.81 -8.02 6.76
C LEU A 197 -0.50 -8.15 5.97
N ALA A 198 -0.68 -7.33 4.93
CA ALA A 198 -1.81 -7.43 4.02
C ALA A 198 -1.86 -8.79 3.30
N SER A 199 -0.70 -9.39 3.00
CA SER A 199 -0.61 -10.72 2.39
C SER A 199 -1.22 -11.82 3.25
N VAL A 200 -1.11 -11.72 4.57
CA VAL A 200 -1.77 -12.65 5.52
C VAL A 200 -3.29 -12.56 5.39
N ALA A 201 -3.83 -11.34 5.28
CA ALA A 201 -5.27 -11.13 5.13
C ALA A 201 -5.77 -11.53 3.73
N PHE A 202 -5.02 -11.18 2.68
CA PHE A 202 -5.45 -11.39 1.29
C PHE A 202 -5.11 -12.77 0.72
N CYS A 203 -4.38 -13.62 1.43
CA CYS A 203 -4.08 -14.97 0.95
C CYS A 203 -5.33 -15.81 0.67
N LEU A 204 -6.42 -15.61 1.42
CA LEU A 204 -7.69 -16.28 1.18
C LEU A 204 -8.34 -15.80 -0.12
N VAL A 205 -8.34 -14.50 -0.38
CA VAL A 205 -8.84 -13.91 -1.64
C VAL A 205 -8.05 -14.44 -2.83
N ALA A 206 -6.72 -14.52 -2.71
CA ALA A 206 -5.85 -15.13 -3.72
C ALA A 206 -6.19 -16.60 -3.96
N THR A 207 -6.37 -17.37 -2.89
CA THR A 207 -6.72 -18.78 -2.94
C THR A 207 -8.08 -19.00 -3.63
N ASP A 208 -9.09 -18.22 -3.28
CA ASP A 208 -10.42 -18.33 -3.87
C ASP A 208 -10.44 -17.90 -5.35
N THR A 209 -9.65 -16.89 -5.70
CA THR A 209 -9.46 -16.50 -7.10
C THR A 209 -8.81 -17.61 -7.90
N LEU A 210 -7.78 -18.25 -7.36
CA LEU A 210 -7.11 -19.36 -8.00
C LEU A 210 -8.01 -20.59 -8.14
N LYS A 211 -8.79 -20.93 -7.10
CA LYS A 211 -9.74 -22.07 -7.14
C LYS A 211 -10.79 -21.95 -8.25
N LYS A 212 -11.23 -20.73 -8.57
CA LYS A 212 -12.19 -20.49 -9.67
C LYS A 212 -11.69 -20.97 -11.05
N PHE A 213 -10.36 -21.16 -11.21
CA PHE A 213 -9.80 -21.68 -12.46
C PHE A 213 -9.91 -23.20 -12.64
N GLY A 214 -10.33 -23.95 -11.62
CA GLY A 214 -10.60 -25.39 -11.71
C GLY A 214 -9.36 -26.20 -12.05
N PHE A 215 -8.30 -26.14 -11.23
CA PHE A 215 -7.07 -26.91 -11.45
C PHE A 215 -7.32 -28.41 -11.30
N GLN A 216 -6.78 -29.20 -12.23
CA GLN A 216 -6.95 -30.67 -12.26
C GLN A 216 -5.91 -31.40 -11.39
N SER A 217 -4.79 -30.73 -11.04
CA SER A 217 -3.74 -31.34 -10.22
C SER A 217 -3.07 -30.31 -9.28
N LYS A 218 -2.53 -30.82 -8.14
CA LYS A 218 -1.73 -30.03 -7.21
C LYS A 218 -0.49 -29.42 -7.89
N LYS A 219 0.11 -30.13 -8.84
CA LYS A 219 1.27 -29.65 -9.61
C LYS A 219 0.92 -28.42 -10.47
N GLU A 220 -0.25 -28.47 -11.12
CA GLU A 220 -0.75 -27.34 -11.92
C GLU A 220 -1.02 -26.12 -11.05
N TYR A 221 -1.65 -26.33 -9.89
CA TYR A 221 -1.90 -25.27 -8.91
C TYR A 221 -0.61 -24.63 -8.42
N LEU A 222 0.37 -25.41 -7.96
CA LEU A 222 1.65 -24.91 -7.47
C LEU A 222 2.44 -24.17 -8.56
N SER A 223 2.49 -24.71 -9.79
CA SER A 223 3.15 -24.03 -10.91
C SER A 223 2.50 -22.68 -11.21
N THR A 224 1.19 -22.59 -11.12
CA THR A 224 0.47 -21.32 -11.33
C THR A 224 0.77 -20.30 -10.23
N ILE A 225 0.84 -20.75 -8.96
CA ILE A 225 1.21 -19.91 -7.81
C ILE A 225 2.61 -19.31 -8.00
N TRP A 226 3.59 -20.07 -8.46
CA TRP A 226 4.92 -19.56 -8.75
C TRP A 226 4.91 -18.46 -9.82
N VAL A 227 4.14 -18.66 -10.90
CA VAL A 227 3.97 -17.63 -11.93
C VAL A 227 3.32 -16.37 -11.34
N VAL A 228 2.30 -16.53 -10.51
CA VAL A 228 1.66 -15.41 -9.79
C VAL A 228 2.70 -14.64 -8.97
N GLY A 229 3.47 -15.34 -8.14
CA GLY A 229 4.50 -14.72 -7.30
C GLY A 229 5.54 -13.95 -8.12
N ILE A 230 6.08 -14.55 -9.18
CA ILE A 230 7.08 -13.91 -10.05
C ILE A 230 6.50 -12.65 -10.71
N VAL A 231 5.30 -12.74 -11.30
CA VAL A 231 4.66 -11.60 -11.99
C VAL A 231 4.40 -10.46 -11.01
N THR A 232 3.84 -10.76 -9.84
CA THR A 232 3.55 -9.75 -8.82
C THR A 232 4.84 -9.12 -8.29
N SER A 233 5.88 -9.93 -8.00
CA SER A 233 7.19 -9.43 -7.55
C SER A 233 7.84 -8.50 -8.58
N LEU A 234 7.84 -8.88 -9.86
CA LEU A 234 8.42 -8.06 -10.91
C LEU A 234 7.67 -6.74 -11.06
N ALA A 235 6.33 -6.76 -11.05
CA ALA A 235 5.52 -5.56 -11.15
C ALA A 235 5.81 -4.58 -10.01
N PHE A 236 5.83 -5.06 -8.76
CA PHE A 236 6.18 -4.22 -7.60
C PHE A 236 7.61 -3.71 -7.67
N SER A 237 8.59 -4.59 -7.95
CA SER A 237 10.00 -4.20 -8.00
C SER A 237 10.26 -3.13 -9.05
N ILE A 238 9.68 -3.26 -10.25
CA ILE A 238 9.81 -2.26 -11.32
C ILE A 238 9.26 -0.91 -10.84
N LEU A 239 8.08 -0.88 -10.23
CA LEU A 239 7.48 0.37 -9.76
C LEU A 239 8.24 0.96 -8.56
N TYR A 240 8.66 0.13 -7.60
CA TYR A 240 9.38 0.62 -6.42
C TYR A 240 10.75 1.19 -6.79
N ILE A 241 11.51 0.48 -7.64
CA ILE A 241 12.80 0.98 -8.12
C ILE A 241 12.60 2.26 -8.94
N GLY A 242 11.58 2.26 -9.80
CA GLY A 242 11.28 3.43 -10.64
C GLY A 242 10.84 4.66 -9.84
N LEU A 243 9.90 4.49 -8.91
CA LEU A 243 9.45 5.56 -8.02
C LEU A 243 10.58 6.04 -7.08
N GLY A 244 11.36 5.11 -6.56
CA GLY A 244 12.54 5.43 -5.75
C GLY A 244 13.58 6.20 -6.54
N PHE A 245 13.87 5.79 -7.77
CA PHE A 245 14.77 6.51 -8.68
C PHE A 245 14.27 7.91 -9.00
N LEU A 246 12.97 8.04 -9.28
CA LEU A 246 12.33 9.36 -9.46
C LEU A 246 12.56 10.24 -8.23
N GLY A 247 12.31 9.73 -7.03
CA GLY A 247 12.57 10.46 -5.78
C GLY A 247 14.02 10.83 -5.57
N ASN A 248 14.95 9.93 -5.94
CA ASN A 248 16.38 10.14 -5.80
C ASN A 248 16.94 11.24 -6.72
N LYS A 249 16.36 11.39 -7.91
CA LYS A 249 16.81 12.32 -8.95
C LYS A 249 15.98 13.60 -9.03
N PHE A 250 14.82 13.63 -8.39
CA PHE A 250 13.97 14.81 -8.39
C PHE A 250 14.60 15.94 -7.54
N PRO A 251 14.70 17.18 -8.06
CA PRO A 251 15.28 18.30 -7.32
C PRO A 251 14.32 18.79 -6.24
N VAL A 252 14.48 18.29 -5.02
CA VAL A 252 13.66 18.73 -3.87
C VAL A 252 14.27 19.98 -3.24
N PRO A 253 13.52 21.08 -3.08
CA PRO A 253 13.99 22.29 -2.42
C PRO A 253 14.41 22.04 -0.97
N ALA A 254 15.43 22.78 -0.51
CA ALA A 254 15.97 22.64 0.86
C ALA A 254 14.91 22.88 1.95
N GLU A 255 13.99 23.81 1.72
CA GLU A 255 12.86 24.09 2.62
C GLU A 255 11.97 22.87 2.82
N VAL A 256 11.67 22.14 1.74
CA VAL A 256 10.88 20.91 1.79
C VAL A 256 11.65 19.78 2.48
N LEU A 257 12.98 19.70 2.27
CA LEU A 257 13.80 18.67 2.92
C LEU A 257 13.82 18.82 4.45
N THR A 258 13.80 20.05 4.94
CA THR A 258 13.87 20.37 6.38
C THR A 258 12.52 20.42 7.07
N ASP A 259 11.41 20.58 6.36
CA ASP A 259 10.08 20.63 6.95
C ASP A 259 9.60 19.21 7.34
N PRO A 260 9.39 18.92 8.64
CA PRO A 260 8.91 17.63 9.10
C PRO A 260 7.43 17.39 8.76
N ASN A 261 6.66 18.44 8.44
CA ASN A 261 5.24 18.31 8.13
C ASN A 261 4.98 17.87 6.69
N ILE A 262 5.95 18.06 5.79
CA ILE A 262 5.82 17.68 4.38
C ILE A 262 6.28 16.24 4.17
N ASN A 263 5.39 15.38 3.66
CA ASN A 263 5.77 14.07 3.20
C ASN A 263 6.53 14.17 1.87
N LYS A 264 7.81 13.81 1.88
CA LYS A 264 8.72 13.97 0.73
C LYS A 264 8.27 13.12 -0.46
N GLY A 265 7.73 11.92 -0.23
CA GLY A 265 7.22 11.05 -1.29
C GLY A 265 5.98 11.61 -1.98
N ALA A 266 5.01 12.09 -1.20
CA ALA A 266 3.83 12.76 -1.72
C ALA A 266 4.18 14.02 -2.51
N TYR A 267 5.14 14.81 -1.99
CA TYR A 267 5.65 16.02 -2.65
C TYR A 267 6.26 15.69 -4.01
N VAL A 268 7.19 14.71 -4.07
CA VAL A 268 7.85 14.30 -5.32
C VAL A 268 6.82 13.87 -6.37
N LEU A 269 5.88 13.01 -6.00
CA LEU A 269 4.85 12.52 -6.93
C LEU A 269 4.02 13.66 -7.51
N SER A 270 3.53 14.56 -6.67
CA SER A 270 2.68 15.67 -7.09
C SER A 270 3.45 16.67 -7.94
N GLN A 271 4.66 17.06 -7.52
CA GLN A 271 5.46 18.04 -8.23
C GLN A 271 6.05 17.50 -9.53
N ALA A 272 6.55 16.25 -9.55
CA ALA A 272 7.01 15.61 -10.78
C ALA A 272 5.88 15.51 -11.81
N SER A 273 4.68 15.09 -11.38
CA SER A 273 3.53 15.03 -12.28
C SER A 273 3.17 16.42 -12.85
N TYR A 274 3.25 17.48 -12.03
CA TYR A 274 3.00 18.83 -12.50
C TYR A 274 4.09 19.33 -13.45
N GLN A 275 5.36 19.13 -13.12
CA GLN A 275 6.47 19.62 -13.96
C GLN A 275 6.55 18.88 -15.30
N LEU A 276 6.22 17.57 -15.32
CA LEU A 276 6.31 16.76 -16.54
C LEU A 276 5.07 16.87 -17.43
N PHE A 277 3.88 17.02 -16.86
CA PHE A 277 2.61 16.95 -17.60
C PHE A 277 1.69 18.15 -17.34
N GLY A 278 2.17 19.19 -16.63
CA GLY A 278 1.40 20.39 -16.32
C GLY A 278 0.22 20.14 -15.37
N SER A 279 -0.71 21.08 -15.36
CA SER A 279 -1.90 21.02 -14.50
C SER A 279 -2.78 19.80 -14.78
N PHE A 280 -2.84 19.34 -16.05
CA PHE A 280 -3.57 18.13 -16.41
C PHE A 280 -2.98 16.88 -15.75
N GLY A 281 -1.65 16.73 -15.79
CA GLY A 281 -0.98 15.59 -15.15
C GLY A 281 -1.20 15.55 -13.64
N ARG A 282 -1.07 16.70 -12.98
CA ARG A 282 -1.37 16.80 -11.54
C ARG A 282 -2.81 16.44 -11.22
N PHE A 283 -3.78 16.98 -11.96
CA PHE A 283 -5.20 16.67 -11.78
C PHE A 283 -5.47 15.18 -11.98
N PHE A 284 -4.95 14.60 -13.05
CA PHE A 284 -5.15 13.18 -13.36
C PHE A 284 -4.52 12.27 -12.31
N LEU A 285 -3.29 12.57 -11.86
CA LEU A 285 -2.66 11.86 -10.75
C LEU A 285 -3.52 11.95 -9.47
N SER A 286 -4.02 13.14 -9.15
CA SER A 286 -4.86 13.39 -7.97
C SER A 286 -6.11 12.53 -7.97
N VAL A 287 -6.82 12.49 -9.08
CA VAL A 287 -8.03 11.66 -9.24
C VAL A 287 -7.70 10.19 -9.11
N MET A 288 -6.66 9.72 -9.79
CA MET A 288 -6.27 8.31 -9.80
C MET A 288 -5.79 7.83 -8.43
N VAL A 289 -4.98 8.63 -7.73
CA VAL A 289 -4.53 8.31 -6.36
C VAL A 289 -5.74 8.25 -5.41
N THR A 290 -6.62 9.26 -5.49
CA THR A 290 -7.81 9.30 -4.63
C THR A 290 -8.70 8.08 -4.85
N LEU A 291 -8.99 7.72 -6.10
CA LEU A 291 -9.82 6.56 -6.42
C LEU A 291 -9.17 5.24 -5.99
N THR A 292 -7.86 5.07 -6.21
CA THR A 292 -7.12 3.87 -5.79
C THR A 292 -7.10 3.74 -4.28
N CYS A 293 -6.81 4.80 -3.56
CA CYS A 293 -6.86 4.81 -2.11
C CYS A 293 -8.29 4.57 -1.58
N PHE A 294 -9.28 5.13 -2.24
CA PHE A 294 -10.68 4.94 -1.88
C PHE A 294 -11.13 3.48 -2.01
N THR A 295 -10.82 2.82 -3.12
CA THR A 295 -11.13 1.39 -3.29
C THR A 295 -10.42 0.51 -2.28
N THR A 296 -9.15 0.81 -1.99
CA THR A 296 -8.37 0.13 -0.94
C THR A 296 -9.03 0.32 0.44
N THR A 297 -9.45 1.55 0.78
CA THR A 297 -10.14 1.84 2.04
C THR A 297 -11.40 1.01 2.21
N VAL A 298 -12.25 0.98 1.18
CA VAL A 298 -13.49 0.19 1.23
C VAL A 298 -13.18 -1.30 1.40
N GLY A 299 -12.23 -1.82 0.63
CA GLY A 299 -11.79 -3.22 0.75
C GLY A 299 -11.26 -3.57 2.14
N LEU A 300 -10.48 -2.68 2.76
CA LEU A 300 -9.97 -2.86 4.12
C LEU A 300 -11.09 -2.77 5.18
N ILE A 301 -12.00 -1.81 5.08
CA ILE A 301 -13.16 -1.72 5.99
C ILE A 301 -13.96 -3.03 5.93
N VAL A 302 -14.24 -3.55 4.74
CA VAL A 302 -14.96 -4.81 4.56
C VAL A 302 -14.20 -5.96 5.18
N SER A 303 -12.93 -6.18 4.80
CA SER A 303 -12.13 -7.32 5.25
C SER A 303 -11.93 -7.34 6.77
N VAL A 304 -11.65 -6.18 7.37
CA VAL A 304 -11.46 -6.09 8.83
C VAL A 304 -12.77 -6.32 9.55
N SER A 305 -13.87 -5.72 9.07
CA SER A 305 -15.19 -5.88 9.70
C SER A 305 -15.71 -7.31 9.61
N GLU A 306 -15.51 -7.99 8.49
CA GLU A 306 -15.84 -9.42 8.33
C GLU A 306 -15.03 -10.30 9.28
N PHE A 307 -13.72 -10.04 9.41
CA PHE A 307 -12.88 -10.79 10.35
C PHE A 307 -13.39 -10.66 11.79
N PHE A 308 -13.74 -9.44 12.23
CA PHE A 308 -14.24 -9.22 13.58
C PHE A 308 -15.64 -9.79 13.79
N ASP A 309 -16.54 -9.65 12.84
CA ASP A 309 -17.90 -10.24 12.87
C ASP A 309 -17.87 -11.76 13.00
N GLN A 310 -16.95 -12.43 12.29
CA GLN A 310 -16.78 -13.88 12.36
C GLN A 310 -16.15 -14.39 13.65
N ASN A 311 -15.35 -13.58 14.34
CA ASN A 311 -14.58 -14.01 15.50
C ASN A 311 -15.12 -13.51 16.83
N PHE A 312 -15.96 -12.47 16.85
CA PHE A 312 -16.46 -11.84 18.06
C PHE A 312 -17.99 -11.73 18.04
N ARG A 313 -18.63 -12.17 19.12
CA ARG A 313 -20.11 -12.21 19.25
C ARG A 313 -20.74 -10.91 19.77
N PHE A 314 -19.94 -9.92 20.18
CA PHE A 314 -20.45 -8.69 20.81
C PHE A 314 -20.82 -7.60 19.82
N GLY A 315 -20.62 -7.77 18.53
CA GLY A 315 -20.94 -6.81 17.50
C GLY A 315 -21.46 -7.48 16.23
N SER A 316 -21.99 -6.70 15.34
CA SER A 316 -22.36 -7.11 13.98
C SER A 316 -21.39 -6.50 12.97
N TYR A 317 -21.40 -7.00 11.74
CA TYR A 317 -20.64 -6.42 10.64
C TYR A 317 -20.78 -4.89 10.54
N LYS A 318 -22.03 -4.38 10.61
CA LYS A 318 -22.30 -2.94 10.55
C LYS A 318 -21.70 -2.17 11.73
N PHE A 319 -21.73 -2.77 12.93
CA PHE A 319 -21.10 -2.18 14.11
C PHE A 319 -19.60 -2.03 13.92
N PHE A 320 -18.91 -3.10 13.49
CA PHE A 320 -17.47 -3.07 13.27
C PHE A 320 -17.10 -2.14 12.12
N ALA A 321 -17.85 -2.14 11.01
CA ALA A 321 -17.62 -1.22 9.90
C ALA A 321 -17.76 0.25 10.33
N SER A 322 -18.76 0.59 11.15
CA SER A 322 -18.93 1.94 11.70
C SER A 322 -17.79 2.31 12.63
N LEU A 323 -17.43 1.41 13.54
CA LEU A 323 -16.36 1.64 14.52
C LEU A 323 -15.02 1.86 13.82
N PHE A 324 -14.64 0.99 12.89
CA PHE A 324 -13.35 1.07 12.22
C PHE A 324 -13.26 2.24 11.24
N THR A 325 -14.36 2.61 10.60
CA THR A 325 -14.42 3.84 9.79
C THR A 325 -14.24 5.08 10.66
N LEU A 326 -14.92 5.15 11.80
CA LEU A 326 -14.82 6.27 12.74
C LEU A 326 -13.40 6.40 13.31
N VAL A 327 -12.80 5.29 13.77
CA VAL A 327 -11.43 5.28 14.28
C VAL A 327 -10.44 5.71 13.19
N GLY A 328 -10.57 5.17 11.97
CA GLY A 328 -9.74 5.56 10.83
C GLY A 328 -9.88 7.05 10.48
N PHE A 329 -11.09 7.60 10.51
CA PHE A 329 -11.34 9.02 10.32
C PHE A 329 -10.66 9.88 11.38
N LEU A 330 -10.79 9.54 12.67
CA LEU A 330 -10.16 10.28 13.75
C LEU A 330 -8.63 10.29 13.62
N ILE A 331 -8.04 9.12 13.34
CA ILE A 331 -6.59 8.99 13.17
C ILE A 331 -6.08 9.72 11.92
N ALA A 332 -6.82 9.70 10.82
CA ALA A 332 -6.45 10.41 9.59
C ALA A 332 -6.29 11.92 9.81
N ASN A 333 -7.07 12.52 10.73
CA ASN A 333 -6.99 13.94 11.06
C ASN A 333 -5.75 14.34 11.88
N LEU A 334 -4.92 13.37 12.30
CA LEU A 334 -3.59 13.64 12.84
C LEU A 334 -2.56 14.00 11.75
N GLY A 335 -2.90 13.77 10.48
CA GLY A 335 -2.03 13.99 9.33
C GLY A 335 -1.15 12.78 8.98
N LEU A 336 -0.64 12.75 7.73
CA LEU A 336 0.07 11.61 7.17
C LEU A 336 1.33 11.24 7.95
N ASN A 337 2.17 12.22 8.27
CA ASN A 337 3.44 11.97 8.97
C ASN A 337 3.22 11.43 10.39
N ALA A 338 2.19 11.90 11.10
CA ALA A 338 1.84 11.35 12.41
C ALA A 338 1.39 9.88 12.31
N VAL A 339 0.52 9.55 11.35
CA VAL A 339 0.07 8.17 11.11
C VAL A 339 1.26 7.24 10.81
N ILE A 340 2.21 7.69 9.98
CA ILE A 340 3.43 6.93 9.67
C ILE A 340 4.28 6.73 10.93
N THR A 341 4.56 7.80 11.68
CA THR A 341 5.41 7.75 12.87
C THR A 341 4.86 6.81 13.94
N PHE A 342 3.56 6.86 14.20
CA PHE A 342 2.92 5.97 15.16
C PHE A 342 2.85 4.51 14.70
N SER A 343 2.94 4.25 13.39
CA SER A 343 2.95 2.87 12.88
C SER A 343 4.27 2.14 13.12
N ILE A 344 5.41 2.85 13.14
CA ILE A 344 6.75 2.25 13.19
C ILE A 344 6.94 1.26 14.35
N PRO A 345 6.64 1.60 15.64
CA PRO A 345 6.84 0.67 16.75
C PRO A 345 5.99 -0.60 16.64
N VAL A 346 4.75 -0.45 16.17
CA VAL A 346 3.82 -1.57 16.01
C VAL A 346 4.28 -2.49 14.87
N LEU A 347 4.74 -1.91 13.77
CA LEU A 347 5.28 -2.68 12.65
C LEU A 347 6.54 -3.44 13.03
N THR A 348 7.46 -2.81 13.76
CA THR A 348 8.68 -3.47 14.25
C THR A 348 8.37 -4.67 15.16
N LEU A 349 7.22 -4.66 15.86
CA LEU A 349 6.78 -5.79 16.68
C LEU A 349 6.14 -6.91 15.85
N LEU A 350 5.40 -6.56 14.78
CA LEU A 350 4.63 -7.52 13.99
C LEU A 350 5.46 -8.22 12.90
N TYR A 351 6.53 -7.58 12.42
CA TYR A 351 7.46 -8.14 11.45
C TYR A 351 8.62 -8.89 12.11
#